data_4fa08fae693fe89163394c66894aa363
#
_entry.id   4fa08fae693fe89163394c66894aa363
#
_cell.length_a   1.000
_cell.length_b   1.000
_cell.length_c   1.000
_cell.angle_alpha   90.00
_cell.angle_beta   90.00
_cell.angle_gamma   90.00
#
_symmetry.space_group_name_H-M   'P 1'
#
loop_
_entity.id
_entity.type
_entity.pdbx_description
1 polymer ?
#
loop_
_entity_poly.entity_id
_entity_poly.type
_entity_poly.pdbx_seq_one_letter_code
_entity_poly.pdbx_strand_id
1 'polypeptide(L)'
;QVLYTGIKKIEVKNEDKTKPGEAALEEVEAALAYPPNNALLGSSSIRVPFPFGLWVYNAFVNKKGKVGKWIFNKLASKPVLITTVNPEVRVKVARNLLNEYGYFNGETSFEVVPDPKNPRKAKLEYSVTMNDPYTLDSIQYVHIRHRADSLIDATIGDRILHKGENFNVVQLQAERERISSLLRNNGYYYF
;
A
#
# COMPACT_ATOMS: atom_id res chain seq x y z
N GLN A 1 -22.54 -6.63 13.01
CA GLN A 1 -21.10 -6.64 12.70
C GLN A 1 -20.79 -7.87 11.85
N VAL A 2 -20.06 -7.69 10.74
CA VAL A 2 -19.76 -8.76 9.78
C VAL A 2 -18.28 -9.13 9.91
N LEU A 3 -18.02 -10.44 10.09
CA LEU A 3 -16.68 -10.99 10.19
C LEU A 3 -16.01 -11.00 8.80
N TYR A 4 -14.79 -10.48 8.77
CA TYR A 4 -13.95 -10.54 7.58
C TYR A 4 -13.32 -11.92 7.42
N THR A 5 -13.48 -12.55 6.26
CA THR A 5 -12.94 -13.88 5.99
C THR A 5 -11.86 -13.89 4.90
N GLY A 6 -11.45 -12.73 4.43
CA GLY A 6 -10.38 -12.55 3.47
C GLY A 6 -10.83 -11.85 2.18
N ILE A 7 -9.90 -11.70 1.27
CA ILE A 7 -10.17 -11.19 -0.07
C ILE A 7 -10.71 -12.34 -0.93
N LYS A 8 -11.77 -12.07 -1.68
CA LYS A 8 -12.32 -13.00 -2.68
C LYS A 8 -11.53 -12.92 -3.98
N LYS A 9 -11.29 -11.68 -4.43
CA LYS A 9 -10.61 -11.37 -5.70
C LYS A 9 -10.09 -9.94 -5.65
N ILE A 10 -8.96 -9.70 -6.30
CA ILE A 10 -8.53 -8.38 -6.75
C ILE A 10 -8.61 -8.43 -8.28
N GLU A 11 -9.51 -7.65 -8.86
CA GLU A 11 -9.68 -7.54 -10.29
C GLU A 11 -8.87 -6.35 -10.79
N VAL A 12 -7.90 -6.61 -11.66
CA VAL A 12 -7.08 -5.57 -12.28
C VAL A 12 -7.54 -5.36 -13.71
N LYS A 13 -7.83 -4.11 -14.07
CA LYS A 13 -8.20 -3.69 -15.42
C LYS A 13 -7.15 -2.75 -15.98
N ASN A 14 -6.92 -2.81 -17.29
CA ASN A 14 -5.92 -1.99 -17.99
C ASN A 14 -4.54 -2.08 -17.30
N GLU A 15 -4.13 -3.31 -16.98
CA GLU A 15 -2.87 -3.60 -16.31
C GLU A 15 -1.70 -3.17 -17.20
N ASP A 16 -0.78 -2.39 -16.62
CA ASP A 16 0.50 -2.08 -17.24
C ASP A 16 1.52 -3.16 -16.89
N LYS A 17 1.89 -3.97 -17.87
CA LYS A 17 2.86 -5.08 -17.75
C LYS A 17 4.32 -4.65 -17.85
N THR A 18 4.60 -3.37 -17.79
CA THR A 18 5.98 -2.88 -17.68
C THR A 18 6.49 -3.09 -16.24
N LYS A 19 7.81 -3.12 -16.07
CA LYS A 19 8.41 -3.23 -14.73
C LYS A 19 7.90 -2.17 -13.73
N PRO A 20 7.77 -0.87 -14.13
CA PRO A 20 7.16 0.12 -13.24
C PRO A 20 5.68 -0.17 -12.92
N GLY A 21 4.91 -0.67 -13.90
CA GLY A 21 3.51 -1.04 -13.70
C GLY A 21 3.34 -2.22 -12.75
N GLU A 22 4.16 -3.26 -12.91
CA GLU A 22 4.18 -4.41 -12.00
C GLU A 22 4.54 -4.00 -10.57
N ALA A 23 5.56 -3.14 -10.39
CA ALA A 23 5.94 -2.62 -9.08
C ALA A 23 4.82 -1.81 -8.43
N ALA A 24 4.16 -0.94 -9.17
CA ALA A 24 3.01 -0.18 -8.69
C ALA A 24 1.86 -1.09 -8.25
N LEU A 25 1.57 -2.13 -9.04
CA LEU A 25 0.51 -3.08 -8.74
C LEU A 25 0.82 -3.90 -7.48
N GLU A 26 2.07 -4.35 -7.31
CA GLU A 26 2.50 -5.09 -6.12
C GLU A 26 2.28 -4.27 -4.83
N GLU A 27 2.64 -2.98 -4.84
CA GLU A 27 2.40 -2.10 -3.69
C GLU A 27 0.91 -1.85 -3.44
N VAL A 28 0.12 -1.68 -4.51
CA VAL A 28 -1.34 -1.53 -4.42
C VAL A 28 -1.98 -2.78 -3.82
N GLU A 29 -1.60 -3.97 -4.28
CA GLU A 29 -2.11 -5.23 -3.74
C GLU A 29 -1.70 -5.42 -2.26
N ALA A 30 -0.47 -5.07 -1.90
CA ALA A 30 -0.01 -5.09 -0.52
C ALA A 30 -0.82 -4.14 0.37
N ALA A 31 -1.15 -2.94 -0.10
CA ALA A 31 -1.99 -1.99 0.63
C ALA A 31 -3.44 -2.48 0.81
N LEU A 32 -3.98 -3.21 -0.15
CA LEU A 32 -5.32 -3.81 -0.08
C LEU A 32 -5.35 -5.05 0.82
N ALA A 33 -4.23 -5.74 1.00
CA ALA A 33 -4.15 -6.96 1.78
C ALA A 33 -4.40 -6.70 3.28
N TYR A 34 -5.14 -7.62 3.91
CA TYR A 34 -5.34 -7.66 5.36
C TYR A 34 -5.46 -9.10 5.84
N PRO A 35 -4.80 -9.49 6.94
CA PRO A 35 -4.86 -10.85 7.45
C PRO A 35 -6.27 -11.18 7.98
N PRO A 36 -6.90 -12.26 7.48
CA PRO A 36 -8.21 -12.70 7.98
C PRO A 36 -8.12 -13.41 9.34
N ASN A 37 -9.26 -13.74 9.94
CA ASN A 37 -9.34 -14.40 11.25
C ASN A 37 -8.64 -15.76 11.35
N ASN A 38 -8.40 -16.42 10.22
CA ASN A 38 -7.66 -17.70 10.15
C ASN A 38 -6.24 -17.54 9.62
N ALA A 39 -5.69 -16.34 9.62
CA ALA A 39 -4.31 -16.09 9.27
C ALA A 39 -3.35 -16.68 10.31
N LEU A 40 -2.30 -17.34 9.87
CA LEU A 40 -1.25 -17.83 10.76
C LEU A 40 -0.27 -16.69 11.05
N LEU A 41 -0.08 -16.38 12.34
CA LEU A 41 0.85 -15.34 12.82
C LEU A 41 0.66 -13.96 12.14
N GLY A 42 -0.57 -13.63 11.74
CA GLY A 42 -0.87 -12.35 11.10
C GLY A 42 -0.56 -12.27 9.61
N SER A 43 -0.17 -13.38 8.97
CA SER A 43 0.08 -13.41 7.53
C SER A 43 -1.21 -13.28 6.71
N SER A 44 -1.20 -12.46 5.66
CA SER A 44 -2.30 -12.40 4.70
C SER A 44 -2.37 -13.60 3.77
N SER A 45 -1.25 -14.32 3.60
CA SER A 45 -1.08 -15.43 2.64
C SER A 45 -1.24 -16.80 3.27
N ILE A 46 -0.76 -17.01 4.51
CA ILE A 46 -0.78 -18.31 5.17
C ILE A 46 -2.04 -18.43 6.03
N ARG A 47 -2.87 -19.40 5.70
CA ARG A 47 -4.16 -19.65 6.38
C ARG A 47 -4.18 -21.03 7.01
N VAL A 48 -4.77 -21.12 8.19
CA VAL A 48 -5.09 -22.41 8.83
C VAL A 48 -6.56 -22.77 8.57
N PRO A 49 -6.90 -24.06 8.48
CA PRO A 49 -8.29 -24.50 8.23
C PRO A 49 -9.28 -24.03 9.31
N PHE A 50 -8.79 -23.87 10.54
CA PHE A 50 -9.60 -23.50 11.68
C PHE A 50 -9.07 -22.21 12.34
N PRO A 51 -9.92 -21.18 12.58
CA PRO A 51 -9.53 -19.92 13.20
C PRO A 51 -9.36 -20.08 14.72
N PHE A 52 -8.27 -20.74 15.10
CA PHE A 52 -8.01 -21.13 16.49
C PHE A 52 -8.02 -19.95 17.46
N GLY A 53 -7.38 -18.84 17.11
CA GLY A 53 -7.35 -17.64 17.95
C GLY A 53 -8.73 -17.03 18.18
N LEU A 54 -9.60 -17.03 17.16
CA LEU A 54 -10.98 -16.58 17.28
C LEU A 54 -11.82 -17.56 18.13
N TRP A 55 -11.58 -18.85 17.99
CA TRP A 55 -12.24 -19.85 18.84
C TRP A 55 -11.86 -19.68 20.32
N VAL A 56 -10.57 -19.51 20.61
CA VAL A 56 -10.10 -19.22 21.98
C VAL A 56 -10.72 -17.91 22.50
N TYR A 57 -10.78 -16.87 21.68
CA TYR A 57 -11.45 -15.62 22.05
C TYR A 57 -12.89 -15.88 22.51
N ASN A 58 -13.70 -16.56 21.69
CA ASN A 58 -15.10 -16.83 21.97
C ASN A 58 -15.29 -17.73 23.20
N ALA A 59 -14.41 -18.72 23.40
CA ALA A 59 -14.50 -19.66 24.53
C ALA A 59 -14.10 -19.05 25.87
N PHE A 60 -13.19 -18.07 25.88
CA PHE A 60 -12.56 -17.59 27.11
C PHE A 60 -12.82 -16.10 27.41
N VAL A 61 -13.41 -15.31 26.51
CA VAL A 61 -13.66 -13.87 26.68
C VAL A 61 -14.44 -13.54 27.96
N ASN A 62 -15.36 -14.41 28.38
CA ASN A 62 -16.17 -14.24 29.59
C ASN A 62 -15.66 -15.01 30.81
N LYS A 63 -14.54 -15.74 30.70
CA LYS A 63 -14.00 -16.54 31.81
C LYS A 63 -13.16 -15.71 32.77
N LYS A 64 -13.55 -15.64 34.03
CA LYS A 64 -12.92 -14.84 35.09
C LYS A 64 -11.73 -15.53 35.79
N GLY A 65 -11.53 -16.84 35.63
CA GLY A 65 -10.47 -17.62 36.28
C GLY A 65 -9.05 -17.26 35.78
N LYS A 66 -8.02 -17.42 36.64
CA LYS A 66 -6.62 -17.10 36.32
C LYS A 66 -6.11 -17.85 35.07
N VAL A 67 -6.44 -19.16 34.96
CA VAL A 67 -6.04 -20.01 33.82
C VAL A 67 -6.77 -19.56 32.55
N GLY A 68 -8.08 -19.28 32.64
CA GLY A 68 -8.85 -18.77 31.49
C GLY A 68 -8.32 -17.43 30.97
N LYS A 69 -7.94 -16.51 31.86
CA LYS A 69 -7.32 -15.23 31.50
C LYS A 69 -5.94 -15.42 30.85
N TRP A 70 -5.14 -16.36 31.37
CA TRP A 70 -3.84 -16.64 30.77
C TRP A 70 -3.95 -17.17 29.32
N ILE A 71 -4.85 -18.15 29.12
CA ILE A 71 -5.13 -18.71 27.77
C ILE A 71 -5.63 -17.60 26.84
N PHE A 72 -6.56 -16.78 27.31
CA PHE A 72 -7.10 -15.66 26.55
C PHE A 72 -6.00 -14.68 26.13
N ASN A 73 -5.15 -14.26 27.07
CA ASN A 73 -4.11 -13.28 26.80
C ASN A 73 -3.01 -13.78 25.86
N LYS A 74 -2.76 -15.10 25.84
CA LYS A 74 -1.69 -15.70 25.03
C LYS A 74 -2.15 -16.18 23.65
N LEU A 75 -3.39 -16.67 23.54
CA LEU A 75 -3.84 -17.43 22.38
C LEU A 75 -5.08 -16.84 21.69
N ALA A 76 -5.84 -15.93 22.36
CA ALA A 76 -7.01 -15.33 21.75
C ALA A 76 -6.61 -14.27 20.70
N SER A 77 -7.24 -14.33 19.54
CA SER A 77 -7.18 -13.28 18.54
C SER A 77 -8.51 -12.53 18.50
N LYS A 78 -8.46 -11.21 18.56
CA LYS A 78 -9.67 -10.38 18.41
C LYS A 78 -10.31 -10.64 17.04
N PRO A 79 -11.66 -10.67 16.98
CA PRO A 79 -12.34 -10.87 15.71
C PRO A 79 -12.03 -9.71 14.75
N VAL A 80 -11.57 -10.05 13.56
CA VAL A 80 -11.37 -9.08 12.48
C VAL A 80 -12.71 -8.89 11.78
N LEU A 81 -13.23 -7.68 11.87
CA LEU A 81 -14.49 -7.28 11.24
C LEU A 81 -14.20 -6.49 9.96
N ILE A 82 -15.18 -6.40 9.06
CA ILE A 82 -15.07 -5.55 7.87
C ILE A 82 -14.77 -4.09 8.26
N THR A 83 -15.39 -3.60 9.34
CA THR A 83 -15.11 -2.26 9.87
C THR A 83 -13.66 -2.10 10.37
N THR A 84 -13.04 -3.16 10.89
CA THR A 84 -11.64 -3.15 11.33
C THR A 84 -10.68 -3.11 10.13
N VAL A 85 -11.01 -3.82 9.05
CA VAL A 85 -10.24 -3.80 7.79
C VAL A 85 -10.26 -2.41 7.17
N ASN A 86 -11.37 -1.69 7.32
CA ASN A 86 -11.61 -0.37 6.78
C ASN A 86 -11.31 -0.28 5.26
N PRO A 87 -12.08 -0.98 4.41
CA PRO A 87 -11.79 -1.08 2.99
C PRO A 87 -11.83 0.28 2.28
N GLU A 88 -12.62 1.23 2.78
CA GLU A 88 -12.67 2.60 2.22
C GLU A 88 -11.31 3.33 2.30
N VAL A 89 -10.63 3.20 3.44
CA VAL A 89 -9.29 3.79 3.60
C VAL A 89 -8.28 3.05 2.72
N ARG A 90 -8.40 1.72 2.62
CA ARG A 90 -7.49 0.92 1.79
C ARG A 90 -7.57 1.26 0.31
N VAL A 91 -8.77 1.41 -0.24
CA VAL A 91 -8.91 1.84 -1.64
C VAL A 91 -8.39 3.27 -1.86
N LYS A 92 -8.52 4.17 -0.88
CA LYS A 92 -7.92 5.51 -0.97
C LYS A 92 -6.39 5.45 -0.97
N VAL A 93 -5.79 4.63 -0.09
CA VAL A 93 -4.33 4.41 -0.07
C VAL A 93 -3.86 3.80 -1.39
N ALA A 94 -4.55 2.76 -1.88
CA ALA A 94 -4.25 2.13 -3.15
C ALA A 94 -4.30 3.12 -4.32
N ARG A 95 -5.30 4.01 -4.35
CA ARG A 95 -5.40 5.07 -5.36
C ARG A 95 -4.25 6.08 -5.25
N ASN A 96 -3.87 6.47 -4.04
CA ASN A 96 -2.73 7.36 -3.84
C ASN A 96 -1.42 6.72 -4.35
N LEU A 97 -1.22 5.42 -4.09
CA LEU A 97 -0.08 4.68 -4.62
C LEU A 97 -0.08 4.69 -6.15
N LEU A 98 -1.22 4.46 -6.81
CA LEU A 98 -1.32 4.59 -8.26
C LEU A 98 -0.87 5.98 -8.74
N ASN A 99 -1.30 7.05 -8.06
CA ASN A 99 -0.89 8.42 -8.41
C ASN A 99 0.62 8.63 -8.20
N GLU A 100 1.22 8.04 -7.18
CA GLU A 100 2.68 8.12 -6.93
C GLU A 100 3.51 7.49 -8.05
N TYR A 101 2.94 6.52 -8.76
CA TYR A 101 3.53 5.88 -9.94
C TYR A 101 3.08 6.48 -11.27
N GLY A 102 2.34 7.60 -11.24
CA GLY A 102 1.91 8.32 -12.45
C GLY A 102 0.57 7.90 -13.03
N TYR A 103 -0.14 6.95 -12.41
CA TYR A 103 -1.46 6.51 -12.86
C TYR A 103 -2.55 7.42 -12.29
N PHE A 104 -2.54 8.71 -12.66
CA PHE A 104 -3.46 9.72 -12.13
C PHE A 104 -4.93 9.48 -12.48
N ASN A 105 -5.19 8.77 -13.58
CA ASN A 105 -6.53 8.33 -13.99
C ASN A 105 -6.87 6.93 -13.43
N GLY A 106 -6.05 6.41 -12.51
CA GLY A 106 -6.28 5.14 -11.86
C GLY A 106 -7.48 5.21 -10.91
N GLU A 107 -8.25 4.14 -10.88
CA GLU A 107 -9.43 4.02 -10.02
C GLU A 107 -9.35 2.76 -9.17
N THR A 108 -9.83 2.87 -7.94
CA THR A 108 -9.91 1.75 -7.01
C THR A 108 -11.26 1.73 -6.33
N SER A 109 -11.83 0.55 -6.21
CA SER A 109 -13.12 0.33 -5.55
C SER A 109 -13.15 -0.99 -4.80
N PHE A 110 -14.16 -1.18 -3.96
CA PHE A 110 -14.37 -2.44 -3.26
C PHE A 110 -15.86 -2.79 -3.19
N GLU A 111 -16.10 -4.07 -3.02
CA GLU A 111 -17.43 -4.62 -2.75
C GLU A 111 -17.34 -5.60 -1.59
N VAL A 112 -18.36 -5.57 -0.71
CA VAL A 112 -18.52 -6.53 0.38
C VAL A 112 -19.38 -7.68 -0.10
N VAL A 113 -18.80 -8.87 -0.22
CA VAL A 113 -19.48 -10.07 -0.71
C VAL A 113 -19.85 -10.96 0.47
N PRO A 114 -21.14 -11.02 0.86
CA PRO A 114 -21.60 -11.88 1.95
C PRO A 114 -21.37 -13.36 1.65
N ASP A 115 -21.10 -14.14 2.68
CA ASP A 115 -21.06 -15.60 2.56
C ASP A 115 -22.49 -16.14 2.38
N PRO A 116 -22.77 -16.93 1.32
CA PRO A 116 -24.11 -17.47 1.07
C PRO A 116 -24.65 -18.35 2.20
N LYS A 117 -23.75 -19.00 2.96
CA LYS A 117 -24.11 -19.90 4.06
C LYS A 117 -24.22 -19.19 5.41
N ASN A 118 -23.58 -18.02 5.54
CA ASN A 118 -23.55 -17.30 6.83
C ASN A 118 -23.46 -15.78 6.60
N PRO A 119 -24.58 -15.04 6.66
CA PRO A 119 -24.62 -13.60 6.41
C PRO A 119 -23.82 -12.76 7.43
N ARG A 120 -23.35 -13.36 8.54
CA ARG A 120 -22.44 -12.71 9.49
C ARG A 120 -20.98 -12.76 9.06
N LYS A 121 -20.67 -13.38 7.90
CA LYS A 121 -19.35 -13.46 7.31
C LYS A 121 -19.36 -12.82 5.94
N ALA A 122 -18.27 -12.15 5.58
CA ALA A 122 -18.10 -11.63 4.24
C ALA A 122 -16.64 -11.64 3.81
N LYS A 123 -16.44 -11.61 2.50
CA LYS A 123 -15.16 -11.36 1.82
C LYS A 123 -15.18 -9.96 1.20
N LEU A 124 -14.01 -9.43 0.93
CA LEU A 124 -13.86 -8.22 0.12
C LEU A 124 -13.45 -8.60 -1.30
N GLU A 125 -14.05 -7.94 -2.26
CA GLU A 125 -13.63 -7.96 -3.65
C GLU A 125 -13.18 -6.54 -4.00
N TYR A 126 -11.97 -6.42 -4.56
CA TYR A 126 -11.40 -5.13 -4.95
C TYR A 126 -11.33 -5.06 -6.47
N SER A 127 -11.55 -3.88 -7.01
CA SER A 127 -11.32 -3.57 -8.42
C SER A 127 -10.29 -2.44 -8.50
N VAL A 128 -9.25 -2.66 -9.30
CA VAL A 128 -8.17 -1.70 -9.56
C VAL A 128 -8.12 -1.48 -11.06
N THR A 129 -8.25 -0.24 -11.51
CA THR A 129 -8.09 0.15 -12.90
C THR A 129 -6.86 1.04 -12.99
N MET A 130 -5.83 0.65 -13.75
CA MET A 130 -4.59 1.41 -13.82
C MET A 130 -4.65 2.53 -14.85
N ASN A 131 -5.11 2.22 -16.07
CA ASN A 131 -5.03 3.10 -17.25
C ASN A 131 -3.58 3.46 -17.61
N ASP A 132 -3.40 4.40 -18.54
CA ASP A 132 -2.06 4.80 -19.00
C ASP A 132 -1.38 5.71 -17.96
N PRO A 133 -0.09 5.50 -17.67
CA PRO A 133 0.66 6.37 -16.78
C PRO A 133 1.02 7.69 -17.47
N TYR A 134 1.13 8.75 -16.69
CA TYR A 134 1.69 10.01 -17.17
C TYR A 134 3.20 9.92 -17.24
N THR A 135 3.77 10.53 -18.28
CA THR A 135 5.22 10.58 -18.51
C THR A 135 5.77 11.99 -18.32
N LEU A 136 7.07 12.07 -18.02
CA LEU A 136 7.77 13.34 -17.90
C LEU A 136 8.00 13.93 -19.28
N ASP A 137 7.36 15.05 -19.61
CA ASP A 137 7.58 15.75 -20.88
C ASP A 137 8.84 16.63 -20.85
N SER A 138 9.02 17.40 -19.78
CA SER A 138 10.21 18.24 -19.60
C SER A 138 10.62 18.30 -18.12
N ILE A 139 11.94 18.47 -17.91
CA ILE A 139 12.51 18.61 -16.56
C ILE A 139 13.33 19.89 -16.58
N GLN A 140 12.97 20.84 -15.72
CA GLN A 140 13.66 22.12 -15.59
C GLN A 140 14.12 22.31 -14.15
N TYR A 141 15.38 22.69 -13.98
CA TYR A 141 15.91 23.10 -12.70
C TYR A 141 15.80 24.63 -12.63
N VAL A 142 14.97 25.11 -11.71
CA VAL A 142 14.76 26.56 -11.54
C VAL A 142 15.99 27.15 -10.86
N HIS A 143 16.64 28.09 -11.50
CA HIS A 143 17.85 28.74 -11.02
C HIS A 143 17.61 29.55 -9.76
N ILE A 144 18.45 29.32 -8.76
CA ILE A 144 18.33 29.99 -7.44
C ILE A 144 19.49 30.97 -7.22
N ARG A 145 20.72 30.60 -7.65
CA ARG A 145 21.94 31.43 -7.56
C ARG A 145 22.98 30.91 -8.52
N HIS A 146 23.68 31.81 -9.23
CA HIS A 146 24.66 31.49 -10.29
C HIS A 146 25.67 30.37 -9.98
N ARG A 147 26.22 30.32 -8.76
CA ARG A 147 27.20 29.28 -8.41
C ARG A 147 26.54 27.92 -8.13
N ALA A 148 25.39 27.89 -7.49
CA ALA A 148 24.63 26.66 -7.24
C ALA A 148 24.14 26.04 -8.56
N ASP A 149 23.70 26.88 -9.48
CA ASP A 149 23.26 26.47 -10.80
C ASP A 149 24.36 25.79 -11.59
N SER A 150 25.59 26.38 -11.60
CA SER A 150 26.77 25.79 -12.26
C SER A 150 27.10 24.38 -11.70
N LEU A 151 26.88 24.12 -10.42
CA LEU A 151 27.09 22.79 -9.83
C LEU A 151 26.05 21.78 -10.31
N ILE A 152 24.78 22.21 -10.39
CA ILE A 152 23.70 21.37 -10.92
C ILE A 152 23.94 21.05 -12.38
N ASP A 153 24.27 22.06 -13.19
CA ASP A 153 24.55 21.90 -14.61
C ASP A 153 25.76 20.99 -14.87
N ALA A 154 26.82 21.11 -14.07
CA ALA A 154 28.01 20.25 -14.18
C ALA A 154 27.71 18.78 -13.89
N THR A 155 26.64 18.48 -13.14
CA THR A 155 26.21 17.12 -12.78
C THR A 155 24.90 16.72 -13.45
N ILE A 156 24.49 17.42 -14.50
CA ILE A 156 23.23 17.15 -15.21
C ILE A 156 23.20 15.74 -15.82
N GLY A 157 24.35 15.18 -16.15
CA GLY A 157 24.47 13.80 -16.63
C GLY A 157 24.12 12.73 -15.60
N ASP A 158 24.21 13.06 -14.30
CA ASP A 158 23.93 12.14 -13.20
C ASP A 158 22.48 12.22 -12.73
N ARG A 159 21.64 12.97 -13.44
CA ARG A 159 20.22 13.11 -13.10
C ARG A 159 19.49 11.78 -13.14
N ILE A 160 18.58 11.60 -12.18
CA ILE A 160 17.76 10.38 -12.07
C ILE A 160 16.54 10.46 -12.99
N LEU A 161 16.01 11.68 -13.21
CA LEU A 161 14.81 11.90 -14.02
C LEU A 161 15.15 12.07 -15.49
N HIS A 162 14.44 11.36 -16.37
CA HIS A 162 14.62 11.48 -17.81
C HIS A 162 13.29 11.77 -18.53
N LYS A 163 13.36 12.57 -19.58
CA LYS A 163 12.19 12.83 -20.43
C LYS A 163 11.67 11.53 -21.04
N GLY A 164 10.33 11.36 -21.02
CA GLY A 164 9.65 10.18 -21.55
C GLY A 164 9.51 9.04 -20.57
N GLU A 165 10.16 9.09 -19.41
CA GLU A 165 9.94 8.10 -18.33
C GLU A 165 8.61 8.37 -17.63
N ASN A 166 8.04 7.31 -17.03
CA ASN A 166 6.82 7.43 -16.24
C ASN A 166 7.07 8.34 -15.02
N PHE A 167 6.10 9.18 -14.71
CA PHE A 167 6.12 9.94 -13.48
C PHE A 167 6.22 8.99 -12.28
N ASN A 168 7.13 9.27 -11.36
CA ASN A 168 7.30 8.49 -10.14
C ASN A 168 7.79 9.41 -9.01
N VAL A 169 7.02 9.47 -7.92
CA VAL A 169 7.33 10.33 -6.76
C VAL A 169 8.63 9.90 -6.08
N VAL A 170 8.95 8.60 -6.04
CA VAL A 170 10.20 8.10 -5.44
C VAL A 170 11.41 8.60 -6.22
N GLN A 171 11.35 8.58 -7.55
CA GLN A 171 12.42 9.12 -8.39
C GLN A 171 12.55 10.64 -8.24
N LEU A 172 11.43 11.36 -8.13
CA LEU A 172 11.45 12.81 -7.85
C LEU A 172 12.12 13.12 -6.51
N GLN A 173 11.82 12.37 -5.47
CA GLN A 173 12.43 12.53 -4.16
C GLN A 173 13.92 12.18 -4.18
N ALA A 174 14.31 11.11 -4.90
CA ALA A 174 15.71 10.72 -5.07
C ALA A 174 16.51 11.81 -5.80
N GLU A 175 15.96 12.40 -6.86
CA GLU A 175 16.60 13.51 -7.58
C GLU A 175 16.75 14.75 -6.69
N ARG A 176 15.71 15.08 -5.91
CA ARG A 176 15.77 16.16 -4.92
C ARG A 176 16.86 15.92 -3.89
N GLU A 177 17.02 14.70 -3.38
CA GLU A 177 18.05 14.37 -2.41
C GLU A 177 19.45 14.38 -3.02
N ARG A 178 19.61 13.95 -4.28
CA ARG A 178 20.85 14.07 -5.05
C ARG A 178 21.30 15.52 -5.10
N ILE A 179 20.41 16.43 -5.50
CA ILE A 179 20.71 17.87 -5.59
C ILE A 179 20.99 18.46 -4.21
N SER A 180 20.18 18.11 -3.21
CA SER A 180 20.38 18.57 -1.84
C SER A 180 21.74 18.15 -1.29
N SER A 181 22.16 16.93 -1.57
CA SER A 181 23.47 16.40 -1.15
C SER A 181 24.61 17.08 -1.91
N LEU A 182 24.47 17.29 -3.22
CA LEU A 182 25.43 18.03 -4.03
C LEU A 182 25.66 19.44 -3.47
N LEU A 183 24.61 20.16 -3.17
CA LEU A 183 24.69 21.52 -2.64
C LEU A 183 25.31 21.55 -1.25
N ARG A 184 24.87 20.68 -0.35
CA ARG A 184 25.45 20.56 1.02
C ARG A 184 26.93 20.27 1.01
N ASN A 185 27.38 19.36 0.15
CA ASN A 185 28.79 18.98 0.00
C ASN A 185 29.65 20.14 -0.54
N ASN A 186 29.05 21.14 -1.19
CA ASN A 186 29.70 22.33 -1.70
C ASN A 186 29.46 23.58 -0.83
N GLY A 187 29.01 23.41 0.43
CA GLY A 187 28.90 24.47 1.42
C GLY A 187 27.58 25.26 1.40
N TYR A 188 26.59 24.81 0.65
CA TYR A 188 25.25 25.40 0.64
C TYR A 188 24.35 24.67 1.63
N TYR A 189 24.13 25.22 2.81
CA TYR A 189 23.33 24.59 3.86
C TYR A 189 21.88 25.10 3.93
N TYR A 190 21.61 26.27 3.33
CA TYR A 190 20.29 26.91 3.33
C TYR A 190 19.87 27.22 1.89
N PHE A 191 18.98 26.39 1.35
CA PHE A 191 18.43 26.53 -0.01
C PHE A 191 17.00 25.96 -0.08
#